data_459f0121f52051143f71251bc6bafa91
#
_entry.id   459f0121f52051143f71251bc6bafa91
#
_cell.length_a   1.000
_cell.length_b   1.000
_cell.length_c   1.000
_cell.angle_alpha   90.00
_cell.angle_beta   90.00
_cell.angle_gamma   90.00
#
_symmetry.space_group_name_H-M   'P 1'
#
loop_
_entity.id
_entity.type
_entity.pdbx_description
1 polymer ?
#
loop_
_entity_poly.entity_id
_entity_poly.type
_entity_poly.pdbx_seq_one_letter_code
_entity_poly.pdbx_strand_id
1 'polypeptide(L)'
;MRFFRVPNLPTVPGDALAGAAFMMPADDATLPRAFAAAVGVLFMYMFGLADNDLADMRTDAVNAPDRPIPRGEISYAAAMAAMCACLLAAWFLPTWIVRQASPGAPLPMSWTVAMTALFGCIYAYNRLKWPWLMGACRGMSVMCGGLAAWVPDVQPYARSLLPESVWLFVALCMLAMGWAAYIESVTKLSEGEERPSEGLGNRRFLLGLSAFLPLLGFVPIACSTGMAVSSSLVLALPVAGCCCTFLAWCFAVEPLWMAHGPPERRRAVGRTIGALIYMQIGFMLIVTRLPFLVAAAGIWLASWLVRRLFPNVSGS
;
A
#
# COMPACT_ATOMS: atom_id res chain seq x y z
N MET A 1 9.44 18.17 5.92
CA MET A 1 9.34 17.22 4.79
C MET A 1 10.00 15.87 5.06
N ARG A 2 11.09 15.81 5.81
CA ARG A 2 11.71 14.53 6.24
C ARG A 2 10.83 13.71 7.19
N PHE A 3 10.10 14.37 8.10
CA PHE A 3 9.24 13.75 9.11
C PHE A 3 8.16 12.82 8.52
N PHE A 4 7.48 13.20 7.44
CA PHE A 4 6.47 12.37 6.79
C PHE A 4 7.00 11.53 5.61
N ARG A 5 8.30 11.40 5.46
CA ARG A 5 8.92 10.60 4.37
C ARG A 5 8.21 10.79 3.03
N VAL A 6 8.06 12.05 2.62
CA VAL A 6 7.26 12.50 1.45
C VAL A 6 7.41 11.63 0.19
N PRO A 7 8.61 11.08 -0.14
CA PRO A 7 8.76 10.23 -1.33
C PRO A 7 7.86 8.98 -1.36
N ASN A 8 7.44 8.47 -0.21
CA ASN A 8 6.61 7.26 -0.13
C ASN A 8 5.11 7.54 -0.05
N LEU A 9 4.71 8.79 0.25
CA LEU A 9 3.29 9.17 0.40
C LEU A 9 2.43 8.82 -0.83
N PRO A 10 2.88 9.06 -2.10
CA PRO A 10 2.06 8.76 -3.26
C PRO A 10 1.71 7.27 -3.42
N THR A 11 2.51 6.37 -2.85
CA THR A 11 2.25 4.92 -2.97
C THR A 11 1.14 4.41 -2.06
N VAL A 12 0.77 5.16 -1.03
CA VAL A 12 -0.14 4.68 0.02
C VAL A 12 -1.61 4.72 -0.41
N PRO A 13 -2.15 5.84 -0.96
CA PRO A 13 -3.51 5.83 -1.47
C PRO A 13 -3.70 4.85 -2.62
N GLY A 14 -2.64 4.55 -3.39
CA GLY A 14 -2.66 3.57 -4.46
C GLY A 14 -3.02 2.16 -4.01
N ASP A 15 -2.63 1.73 -2.80
CA ASP A 15 -3.02 0.42 -2.26
C ASP A 15 -4.53 0.33 -2.06
N ALA A 16 -5.13 1.33 -1.41
CA ALA A 16 -6.56 1.35 -1.18
C ALA A 16 -7.33 1.43 -2.52
N LEU A 17 -6.87 2.27 -3.46
CA LEU A 17 -7.50 2.37 -4.77
C LEU A 17 -7.38 1.07 -5.58
N ALA A 18 -6.26 0.36 -5.49
CA ALA A 18 -6.11 -0.95 -6.14
C ALA A 18 -7.07 -1.99 -5.55
N GLY A 19 -7.21 -2.04 -4.22
CA GLY A 19 -8.18 -2.89 -3.54
C GLY A 19 -9.63 -2.55 -3.91
N ALA A 20 -9.96 -1.26 -3.96
CA ALA A 20 -11.26 -0.78 -4.37
C ALA A 20 -11.56 -1.14 -5.83
N ALA A 21 -10.61 -0.92 -6.74
CA ALA A 21 -10.75 -1.27 -8.15
C ALA A 21 -10.98 -2.78 -8.36
N PHE A 22 -10.31 -3.61 -7.58
CA PHE A 22 -10.48 -5.06 -7.61
C PHE A 22 -11.89 -5.50 -7.19
N MET A 23 -12.49 -4.81 -6.20
CA MET A 23 -13.82 -5.15 -5.64
C MET A 23 -14.97 -4.41 -6.30
N MET A 24 -14.68 -3.43 -7.17
CA MET A 24 -15.68 -2.48 -7.61
C MET A 24 -16.66 -3.10 -8.61
N PRO A 25 -17.96 -3.23 -8.25
CA PRO A 25 -19.01 -3.39 -9.25
C PRO A 25 -19.08 -2.13 -10.13
N ALA A 26 -19.74 -2.24 -11.28
CA ALA A 26 -19.87 -1.15 -12.24
C ALA A 26 -20.73 0.04 -11.76
N ASP A 27 -20.81 0.31 -10.46
CA ASP A 27 -21.68 1.31 -9.83
C ASP A 27 -20.92 2.60 -9.44
N ASP A 28 -21.49 3.76 -9.75
CA ASP A 28 -20.93 5.08 -9.44
C ASP A 28 -21.03 5.45 -7.95
N ALA A 29 -21.98 4.84 -7.21
CA ALA A 29 -22.16 5.11 -5.79
C ALA A 29 -20.98 4.66 -4.92
N THR A 30 -20.15 3.74 -5.40
CA THR A 30 -18.98 3.23 -4.67
C THR A 30 -17.72 4.08 -4.86
N LEU A 31 -17.67 4.93 -5.89
CA LEU A 31 -16.51 5.80 -6.17
C LEU A 31 -16.14 6.71 -4.99
N PRO A 32 -17.05 7.47 -4.39
CA PRO A 32 -16.73 8.33 -3.25
C PRO A 32 -16.18 7.55 -2.07
N ARG A 33 -16.65 6.31 -1.83
CA ARG A 33 -16.15 5.43 -0.76
C ARG A 33 -14.71 4.99 -1.03
N ALA A 34 -14.38 4.62 -2.28
CA ALA A 34 -13.03 4.22 -2.67
C ALA A 34 -12.01 5.35 -2.44
N PHE A 35 -12.34 6.56 -2.91
CA PHE A 35 -11.47 7.73 -2.71
C PHE A 35 -11.40 8.17 -1.25
N ALA A 36 -12.49 8.11 -0.51
CA ALA A 36 -12.51 8.37 0.93
C ALA A 36 -11.63 7.38 1.69
N ALA A 37 -11.70 6.10 1.38
CA ALA A 37 -10.82 5.09 1.97
C ALA A 37 -9.34 5.36 1.68
N ALA A 38 -9.00 5.78 0.46
CA ALA A 38 -7.63 6.15 0.09
C ALA A 38 -7.11 7.35 0.92
N VAL A 39 -7.97 8.35 1.18
CA VAL A 39 -7.65 9.48 2.07
C VAL A 39 -7.45 8.99 3.51
N GLY A 40 -8.33 8.12 4.02
CA GLY A 40 -8.21 7.56 5.37
C GLY A 40 -6.91 6.79 5.55
N VAL A 41 -6.57 5.92 4.60
CA VAL A 41 -5.32 5.13 4.61
C VAL A 41 -4.09 6.04 4.53
N LEU A 42 -4.13 7.12 3.74
CA LEU A 42 -3.03 8.09 3.67
C LEU A 42 -2.76 8.74 5.03
N PHE A 43 -3.79 9.24 5.70
CA PHE A 43 -3.64 9.86 7.03
C PHE A 43 -3.27 8.84 8.10
N MET A 44 -3.75 7.59 8.01
CA MET A 44 -3.33 6.50 8.89
C MET A 44 -1.84 6.16 8.72
N TYR A 45 -1.33 6.20 7.50
CA TYR A 45 0.10 6.05 7.22
C TYR A 45 0.91 7.21 7.81
N MET A 46 0.45 8.45 7.64
CA MET A 46 1.10 9.64 8.24
C MET A 46 1.12 9.56 9.78
N PHE A 47 0.01 9.10 10.39
CA PHE A 47 -0.04 8.75 11.80
C PHE A 47 1.07 7.75 12.16
N GLY A 48 1.18 6.66 11.40
CA GLY A 48 2.18 5.61 11.63
C GLY A 48 3.62 6.11 11.56
N LEU A 49 3.93 7.02 10.65
CA LEU A 49 5.25 7.64 10.55
C LEU A 49 5.57 8.51 11.78
N ALA A 50 4.61 9.33 12.21
CA ALA A 50 4.78 10.17 13.39
C ALA A 50 4.92 9.33 14.67
N ASP A 51 4.09 8.29 14.84
CA ASP A 51 4.16 7.35 15.96
C ASP A 51 5.50 6.58 15.97
N ASN A 52 6.01 6.19 14.79
CA ASN A 52 7.33 5.56 14.68
C ASN A 52 8.47 6.49 15.15
N ASP A 53 8.48 7.73 14.66
CA ASP A 53 9.53 8.67 15.02
C ASP A 53 9.48 9.07 16.51
N LEU A 54 8.27 9.10 17.11
CA LEU A 54 8.09 9.30 18.55
C LEU A 54 8.53 8.08 19.36
N ALA A 55 8.21 6.86 18.91
CA ALA A 55 8.62 5.62 19.57
C ALA A 55 10.14 5.45 19.55
N ASP A 56 10.78 5.80 18.45
CA ASP A 56 12.23 5.64 18.23
C ASP A 56 13.06 6.83 18.75
N MET A 57 12.44 7.88 19.29
CA MET A 57 13.11 9.15 19.63
C MET A 57 14.40 8.98 20.45
N ARG A 58 14.40 8.09 21.46
CA ARG A 58 15.56 7.84 22.32
C ARG A 58 16.69 7.10 21.57
N THR A 59 16.31 6.13 20.78
CA THR A 59 17.24 5.32 19.98
C THR A 59 17.82 6.15 18.85
N ASP A 60 17.00 7.00 18.23
CA ASP A 60 17.41 7.89 17.15
C ASP A 60 18.36 8.99 17.62
N ALA A 61 18.24 9.46 18.86
CA ALA A 61 19.18 10.42 19.42
C ALA A 61 20.64 9.91 19.42
N VAL A 62 20.81 8.57 19.47
CA VAL A 62 22.12 7.92 19.43
C VAL A 62 22.50 7.47 18.02
N ASN A 63 21.57 6.78 17.33
CA ASN A 63 21.89 6.08 16.08
C ASN A 63 21.62 6.91 14.82
N ALA A 64 20.73 7.91 14.92
CA ALA A 64 20.31 8.73 13.78
C ALA A 64 20.08 10.21 14.21
N PRO A 65 21.10 10.89 14.77
CA PRO A 65 20.97 12.25 15.33
C PRO A 65 20.52 13.30 14.30
N ASP A 66 20.62 12.97 13.01
CA ASP A 66 20.19 13.84 11.91
C ASP A 66 18.67 13.80 11.65
N ARG A 67 17.89 12.97 12.38
CA ARG A 67 16.42 12.96 12.27
C ARG A 67 15.81 14.23 12.86
N PRO A 68 14.61 14.66 12.36
CA PRO A 68 14.02 15.96 12.73
C PRO A 68 13.77 16.15 14.22
N ILE A 69 13.33 15.11 14.95
CA ILE A 69 13.07 15.21 16.41
C ILE A 69 14.37 15.29 17.20
N PRO A 70 15.37 14.39 17.04
CA PRO A 70 16.65 14.50 17.71
C PRO A 70 17.38 15.81 17.44
N ARG A 71 17.31 16.36 16.21
CA ARG A 71 17.90 17.67 15.86
C ARG A 71 17.17 18.86 16.47
N GLY A 72 16.01 18.66 17.07
CA GLY A 72 15.19 19.77 17.57
C GLY A 72 14.48 20.58 16.48
N GLU A 73 14.46 20.12 15.21
CA GLU A 73 13.71 20.77 14.14
C GLU A 73 12.19 20.69 14.39
N ILE A 74 11.74 19.63 15.08
CA ILE A 74 10.35 19.42 15.49
C ILE A 74 10.34 19.09 16.98
N SER A 75 9.58 19.86 17.78
CA SER A 75 9.42 19.56 19.19
C SER A 75 8.57 18.30 19.41
N TYR A 76 8.77 17.62 20.54
CA TYR A 76 7.93 16.46 20.94
C TYR A 76 6.44 16.79 20.91
N ALA A 77 6.06 17.96 21.44
CA ALA A 77 4.67 18.40 21.46
C ALA A 77 4.09 18.61 20.06
N ALA A 78 4.88 19.17 19.14
CA ALA A 78 4.46 19.36 17.75
C ALA A 78 4.32 18.00 17.00
N ALA A 79 5.26 17.07 17.23
CA ALA A 79 5.17 15.72 16.65
C ALA A 79 3.95 14.95 17.18
N MET A 80 3.66 15.03 18.49
CA MET A 80 2.48 14.45 19.11
C MET A 80 1.18 15.07 18.57
N ALA A 81 1.12 16.38 18.45
CA ALA A 81 -0.03 17.08 17.87
C ALA A 81 -0.27 16.67 16.42
N ALA A 82 0.79 16.56 15.60
CA ALA A 82 0.70 16.10 14.21
C ALA A 82 0.21 14.65 14.14
N MET A 83 0.71 13.76 15.01
CA MET A 83 0.27 12.37 15.11
C MET A 83 -1.24 12.29 15.43
N CYS A 84 -1.70 13.00 16.45
CA CYS A 84 -3.12 13.03 16.83
C CYS A 84 -3.99 13.62 15.72
N ALA A 85 -3.55 14.69 15.08
CA ALA A 85 -4.26 15.30 13.95
C ALA A 85 -4.41 14.32 12.78
N CYS A 86 -3.35 13.59 12.44
CA CYS A 86 -3.40 12.57 11.40
C CYS A 86 -4.36 11.43 11.77
N LEU A 87 -4.35 10.96 13.02
CA LEU A 87 -5.27 9.92 13.48
C LEU A 87 -6.72 10.37 13.38
N LEU A 88 -7.04 11.58 13.85
CA LEU A 88 -8.37 12.14 13.73
C LEU A 88 -8.79 12.30 12.25
N ALA A 89 -7.90 12.84 11.42
CA ALA A 89 -8.15 13.00 9.99
C ALA A 89 -8.42 11.66 9.29
N ALA A 90 -7.70 10.58 9.68
CA ALA A 90 -7.89 9.24 9.11
C ALA A 90 -9.32 8.70 9.29
N TRP A 91 -10.02 9.11 10.34
CA TRP A 91 -11.39 8.68 10.64
C TRP A 91 -12.45 9.69 10.18
N PHE A 92 -12.23 10.98 10.41
CA PHE A 92 -13.24 12.01 10.16
C PHE A 92 -13.33 12.40 8.69
N LEU A 93 -12.21 12.57 7.98
CA LEU A 93 -12.23 13.01 6.59
C LEU A 93 -12.92 12.02 5.65
N PRO A 94 -12.67 10.69 5.69
CA PRO A 94 -13.39 9.74 4.85
C PRO A 94 -14.90 9.79 5.08
N THR A 95 -15.32 9.83 6.34
CA THR A 95 -16.74 9.89 6.71
C THR A 95 -17.38 11.18 6.19
N TRP A 96 -16.68 12.31 6.34
CA TRP A 96 -17.15 13.60 5.83
C TRP A 96 -17.25 13.63 4.31
N ILE A 97 -16.21 13.14 3.59
CA ILE A 97 -16.19 13.06 2.12
C ILE A 97 -17.39 12.27 1.61
N VAL A 98 -17.65 11.08 2.17
CA VAL A 98 -18.75 10.22 1.73
C VAL A 98 -20.10 10.87 2.02
N ARG A 99 -20.27 11.51 3.18
CA ARG A 99 -21.50 12.24 3.51
C ARG A 99 -21.81 13.36 2.52
N GLN A 100 -20.78 14.08 2.04
CA GLN A 100 -20.98 15.16 1.06
C GLN A 100 -21.28 14.62 -0.34
N ALA A 101 -20.59 13.56 -0.76
CA ALA A 101 -20.70 13.03 -2.11
C ALA A 101 -21.85 12.03 -2.30
N SER A 102 -22.23 11.30 -1.25
CA SER A 102 -23.25 10.25 -1.29
C SER A 102 -23.97 10.15 0.06
N PRO A 103 -24.88 11.08 0.40
CA PRO A 103 -25.52 11.15 1.73
C PRO A 103 -26.25 9.87 2.15
N GLY A 104 -26.80 9.11 1.18
CA GLY A 104 -27.55 7.86 1.41
C GLY A 104 -26.67 6.59 1.49
N ALA A 105 -25.35 6.69 1.28
CA ALA A 105 -24.48 5.54 1.14
C ALA A 105 -23.23 5.66 2.03
N PRO A 106 -23.36 5.55 3.38
CA PRO A 106 -22.25 5.70 4.31
C PRO A 106 -21.16 4.65 4.07
N LEU A 107 -19.96 4.88 4.64
CA LEU A 107 -18.92 3.87 4.67
C LEU A 107 -19.41 2.62 5.44
N PRO A 108 -19.19 1.42 4.91
CA PRO A 108 -19.67 0.20 5.55
C PRO A 108 -18.91 -0.11 6.84
N MET A 109 -19.54 -0.85 7.76
CA MET A 109 -18.91 -1.27 9.01
C MET A 109 -17.63 -2.09 8.78
N SER A 110 -17.60 -2.88 7.69
CA SER A 110 -16.41 -3.63 7.26
C SER A 110 -15.19 -2.75 7.05
N TRP A 111 -15.37 -1.54 6.50
CA TRP A 111 -14.30 -0.55 6.37
C TRP A 111 -13.79 -0.09 7.73
N THR A 112 -14.69 0.17 8.68
CA THR A 112 -14.33 0.57 10.05
C THR A 112 -13.49 -0.51 10.75
N VAL A 113 -13.88 -1.78 10.60
CA VAL A 113 -13.13 -2.93 11.13
C VAL A 113 -11.74 -3.00 10.48
N ALA A 114 -11.64 -2.86 9.15
CA ALA A 114 -10.37 -2.88 8.44
C ALA A 114 -9.44 -1.72 8.86
N MET A 115 -9.98 -0.52 9.02
CA MET A 115 -9.20 0.65 9.51
C MET A 115 -8.71 0.45 10.94
N THR A 116 -9.53 -0.16 11.82
CA THR A 116 -9.12 -0.49 13.18
C THR A 116 -7.99 -1.54 13.18
N ALA A 117 -8.10 -2.56 12.33
CA ALA A 117 -7.05 -3.56 12.16
C ALA A 117 -5.76 -2.95 11.60
N LEU A 118 -5.86 -2.03 10.62
CA LEU A 118 -4.72 -1.29 10.09
C LEU A 118 -4.03 -0.46 11.19
N PHE A 119 -4.79 0.26 12.01
CA PHE A 119 -4.26 0.98 13.17
C PHE A 119 -3.51 0.03 14.11
N GLY A 120 -4.10 -1.12 14.44
CA GLY A 120 -3.46 -2.14 15.29
C GLY A 120 -2.15 -2.68 14.70
N CYS A 121 -2.13 -2.97 13.39
CA CYS A 121 -0.92 -3.41 12.68
C CYS A 121 0.20 -2.35 12.72
N ILE A 122 -0.14 -1.08 12.47
CA ILE A 122 0.82 0.04 12.51
C ILE A 122 1.37 0.20 13.94
N TYR A 123 0.49 0.21 14.94
CA TYR A 123 0.89 0.34 16.33
C TYR A 123 1.82 -0.80 16.77
N ALA A 124 1.48 -2.05 16.40
CA ALA A 124 2.29 -3.22 16.69
C ALA A 124 3.64 -3.16 15.95
N TYR A 125 3.65 -2.78 14.67
CA TYR A 125 4.89 -2.65 13.90
C TYR A 125 5.85 -1.65 14.54
N ASN A 126 5.36 -0.50 14.96
CA ASN A 126 6.20 0.55 15.54
C ASN A 126 6.87 0.13 16.86
N ARG A 127 6.32 -0.87 17.57
CA ARG A 127 6.90 -1.41 18.82
C ARG A 127 7.73 -2.67 18.61
N LEU A 128 7.27 -3.58 17.75
CA LEU A 128 7.90 -4.90 17.56
C LEU A 128 8.90 -4.91 16.41
N LYS A 129 8.78 -3.99 15.43
CA LYS A 129 9.64 -3.87 14.24
C LYS A 129 9.72 -5.16 13.39
N TRP A 130 8.72 -6.04 13.47
CA TRP A 130 8.71 -7.26 12.68
C TRP A 130 8.38 -6.98 11.21
N PRO A 131 9.18 -7.47 10.23
CA PRO A 131 8.97 -7.20 8.80
C PRO A 131 7.59 -7.57 8.28
N TRP A 132 7.03 -8.68 8.74
CA TRP A 132 5.71 -9.13 8.33
C TRP A 132 4.59 -8.16 8.75
N LEU A 133 4.75 -7.44 9.87
CA LEU A 133 3.79 -6.41 10.27
C LEU A 133 3.78 -5.22 9.31
N MET A 134 4.94 -4.84 8.75
CA MET A 134 5.00 -3.82 7.69
C MET A 134 4.24 -4.29 6.45
N GLY A 135 4.43 -5.55 6.07
CA GLY A 135 3.64 -6.19 5.01
C GLY A 135 2.14 -6.17 5.33
N ALA A 136 1.76 -6.55 6.56
CA ALA A 136 0.38 -6.54 7.00
C ALA A 136 -0.25 -5.13 6.94
N CYS A 137 0.48 -4.07 7.32
CA CYS A 137 0.00 -2.69 7.17
C CYS A 137 -0.39 -2.37 5.72
N ARG A 138 0.43 -2.79 4.74
CA ARG A 138 0.17 -2.54 3.32
C ARG A 138 -0.97 -3.42 2.79
N GLY A 139 -1.03 -4.69 3.17
CA GLY A 139 -2.15 -5.58 2.86
C GLY A 139 -3.48 -5.06 3.43
N MET A 140 -3.47 -4.58 4.69
CA MET A 140 -4.65 -3.96 5.30
C MET A 140 -5.06 -2.66 4.61
N SER A 141 -4.13 -1.90 4.02
CA SER A 141 -4.47 -0.73 3.19
C SER A 141 -5.27 -1.13 1.95
N VAL A 142 -4.90 -2.24 1.29
CA VAL A 142 -5.68 -2.84 0.19
C VAL A 142 -7.06 -3.29 0.69
N MET A 143 -7.13 -3.97 1.85
CA MET A 143 -8.40 -4.39 2.46
C MET A 143 -9.32 -3.20 2.76
N CYS A 144 -8.78 -2.09 3.29
CA CYS A 144 -9.55 -0.88 3.55
C CYS A 144 -10.24 -0.36 2.28
N GLY A 145 -9.52 -0.30 1.16
CA GLY A 145 -10.09 0.12 -0.11
C GLY A 145 -11.14 -0.85 -0.63
N GLY A 146 -10.82 -2.14 -0.67
CA GLY A 146 -11.74 -3.17 -1.14
C GLY A 146 -13.03 -3.24 -0.32
N LEU A 147 -12.93 -3.21 1.01
CA LEU A 147 -14.09 -3.27 1.91
C LEU A 147 -14.91 -1.96 1.91
N ALA A 148 -14.31 -0.81 1.59
CA ALA A 148 -15.05 0.42 1.37
C ALA A 148 -15.91 0.37 0.09
N ALA A 149 -15.38 -0.26 -0.95
CA ALA A 149 -16.08 -0.42 -2.23
C ALA A 149 -17.06 -1.61 -2.25
N TRP A 150 -16.97 -2.52 -1.27
CA TRP A 150 -17.79 -3.72 -1.24
C TRP A 150 -19.25 -3.40 -0.94
N VAL A 151 -20.14 -3.90 -1.82
CA VAL A 151 -21.58 -3.84 -1.68
C VAL A 151 -22.10 -5.29 -1.64
N PRO A 152 -22.57 -5.79 -0.48
CA PRO A 152 -22.95 -7.20 -0.30
C PRO A 152 -24.10 -7.67 -1.21
N ASP A 153 -24.98 -6.76 -1.60
CA ASP A 153 -26.23 -7.07 -2.30
C ASP A 153 -26.15 -6.98 -3.84
N VAL A 154 -25.00 -6.55 -4.38
CA VAL A 154 -24.80 -6.49 -5.83
C VAL A 154 -24.19 -7.80 -6.31
N GLN A 155 -25.03 -8.67 -6.89
CA GLN A 155 -24.63 -9.97 -7.45
C GLN A 155 -24.28 -9.85 -8.93
N PRO A 156 -23.03 -9.98 -9.36
CA PRO A 156 -22.71 -10.10 -10.78
C PRO A 156 -22.54 -11.51 -11.32
N TYR A 157 -22.40 -12.56 -10.48
CA TYR A 157 -21.96 -13.89 -10.96
C TYR A 157 -22.69 -15.03 -10.26
N ALA A 158 -23.84 -15.45 -10.76
CA ALA A 158 -24.62 -16.58 -10.22
C ALA A 158 -24.14 -17.93 -10.71
N ARG A 159 -23.76 -18.85 -9.84
CA ARG A 159 -23.77 -20.34 -9.94
C ARG A 159 -22.68 -21.06 -9.13
N SER A 160 -22.34 -20.62 -7.93
CA SER A 160 -21.37 -21.33 -7.07
C SER A 160 -22.02 -21.93 -5.82
N LEU A 161 -21.40 -22.98 -5.27
CA LEU A 161 -21.81 -23.66 -4.03
C LEU A 161 -21.76 -22.75 -2.78
N LEU A 162 -21.04 -21.63 -2.85
CA LEU A 162 -20.96 -20.60 -1.79
C LEU A 162 -21.49 -19.27 -2.33
N PRO A 163 -22.04 -18.40 -1.45
CA PRO A 163 -22.38 -17.04 -1.85
C PRO A 163 -21.21 -16.33 -2.52
N GLU A 164 -21.46 -15.64 -3.62
CA GLU A 164 -20.42 -14.93 -4.39
C GLU A 164 -19.64 -13.92 -3.56
N SER A 165 -20.31 -13.31 -2.58
CA SER A 165 -19.70 -12.41 -1.61
C SER A 165 -18.55 -13.06 -0.83
N VAL A 166 -18.64 -14.37 -0.54
CA VAL A 166 -17.57 -15.11 0.14
C VAL A 166 -16.35 -15.28 -0.77
N TRP A 167 -16.58 -15.63 -2.04
CA TRP A 167 -15.49 -15.77 -3.01
C TRP A 167 -14.77 -14.45 -3.27
N LEU A 168 -15.51 -13.36 -3.39
CA LEU A 168 -14.92 -12.01 -3.54
C LEU A 168 -14.14 -11.60 -2.30
N PHE A 169 -14.64 -11.90 -1.10
CA PHE A 169 -13.90 -11.63 0.13
C PHE A 169 -12.62 -12.46 0.22
N VAL A 170 -12.66 -13.75 -0.10
CA VAL A 170 -11.47 -14.61 -0.16
C VAL A 170 -10.48 -14.10 -1.21
N ALA A 171 -10.96 -13.67 -2.36
CA ALA A 171 -10.16 -13.07 -3.42
C ALA A 171 -9.45 -11.79 -2.95
N LEU A 172 -10.17 -10.91 -2.24
CA LEU A 172 -9.58 -9.71 -1.65
C LEU A 172 -8.54 -10.04 -0.58
N CYS A 173 -8.80 -11.06 0.26
CA CYS A 173 -7.82 -11.53 1.25
C CYS A 173 -6.54 -12.05 0.57
N MET A 174 -6.67 -12.84 -0.50
CA MET A 174 -5.51 -13.34 -1.26
C MET A 174 -4.73 -12.22 -1.93
N LEU A 175 -5.42 -11.24 -2.53
CA LEU A 175 -4.81 -10.04 -3.07
C LEU A 175 -3.99 -9.30 -1.98
N ALA A 176 -4.61 -9.04 -0.83
CA ALA A 176 -3.99 -8.34 0.28
C ALA A 176 -2.79 -9.10 0.87
N MET A 177 -2.87 -10.44 0.98
CA MET A 177 -1.75 -11.28 1.41
C MET A 177 -0.59 -11.24 0.42
N GLY A 178 -0.86 -11.31 -0.88
CA GLY A 178 0.17 -11.18 -1.91
C GLY A 178 0.86 -9.81 -1.85
N TRP A 179 0.09 -8.75 -1.62
CA TRP A 179 0.61 -7.40 -1.43
C TRP A 179 1.50 -7.29 -0.19
N ALA A 180 1.02 -7.87 0.92
CA ALA A 180 1.76 -7.94 2.17
C ALA A 180 3.10 -8.68 2.01
N ALA A 181 3.09 -9.82 1.32
CA ALA A 181 4.29 -10.61 1.06
C ALA A 181 5.34 -9.87 0.22
N TYR A 182 4.90 -9.08 -0.78
CA TYR A 182 5.81 -8.22 -1.53
C TYR A 182 6.49 -7.18 -0.63
N ILE A 183 5.72 -6.46 0.18
CA ILE A 183 6.27 -5.42 1.07
C ILE A 183 7.13 -6.02 2.19
N GLU A 184 6.72 -7.16 2.77
CA GLU A 184 7.55 -7.89 3.72
C GLU A 184 8.91 -8.25 3.12
N SER A 185 8.92 -8.71 1.86
CA SER A 185 10.13 -9.05 1.11
C SER A 185 11.05 -7.84 0.94
N VAL A 186 10.49 -6.68 0.59
CA VAL A 186 11.23 -5.41 0.46
C VAL A 186 11.76 -4.96 1.82
N THR A 187 10.97 -5.11 2.90
CA THR A 187 11.40 -4.74 4.26
C THR A 187 12.56 -5.62 4.72
N LYS A 188 12.52 -6.93 4.49
CA LYS A 188 13.64 -7.84 4.80
C LYS A 188 14.91 -7.50 4.03
N LEU A 189 14.81 -6.95 2.81
CA LEU A 189 15.96 -6.43 2.08
C LEU A 189 16.57 -5.21 2.77
N SER A 190 15.73 -4.33 3.35
CA SER A 190 16.21 -3.14 4.04
C SER A 190 16.95 -3.44 5.34
N GLU A 191 16.55 -4.49 6.07
CA GLU A 191 17.24 -4.93 7.29
C GLU A 191 18.68 -5.39 7.04
N GLY A 192 18.98 -5.85 5.82
CA GLY A 192 20.33 -6.24 5.40
C GLY A 192 21.26 -5.08 5.05
N GLU A 193 20.79 -3.83 5.10
CA GLU A 193 21.59 -2.66 4.69
C GLU A 193 22.84 -2.46 5.54
N GLU A 194 22.82 -2.88 6.80
CA GLU A 194 23.92 -2.72 7.75
C GLU A 194 24.85 -3.94 7.84
N ARG A 195 24.50 -5.07 7.19
CA ARG A 195 25.28 -6.32 7.27
C ARG A 195 26.01 -6.63 5.95
N PRO A 196 27.22 -7.24 6.01
CA PRO A 196 27.92 -7.71 4.82
C PRO A 196 27.08 -8.73 4.03
N SER A 197 27.20 -8.69 2.71
CA SER A 197 26.35 -9.35 1.73
C SER A 197 26.47 -10.88 1.62
N GLU A 198 26.81 -11.62 2.67
CA GLU A 198 26.96 -13.06 2.61
C GLU A 198 25.60 -13.77 2.44
N GLY A 199 25.44 -14.49 1.33
CA GLY A 199 24.34 -15.45 1.12
C GLY A 199 23.05 -14.91 0.52
N LEU A 200 22.98 -13.69 -0.02
CA LEU A 200 21.76 -13.05 -0.50
C LEU A 200 21.35 -13.38 -1.96
N GLY A 201 22.21 -14.02 -2.77
CA GLY A 201 21.98 -14.18 -4.21
C GLY A 201 20.62 -14.84 -4.58
N ASN A 202 20.39 -16.10 -4.12
CA ASN A 202 19.16 -16.83 -4.46
C ASN A 202 17.90 -16.28 -3.77
N ARG A 203 18.03 -15.76 -2.55
CA ARG A 203 16.89 -15.16 -1.83
C ARG A 203 16.35 -13.92 -2.52
N ARG A 204 17.19 -13.12 -3.19
CA ARG A 204 16.81 -11.88 -3.86
C ARG A 204 15.90 -12.12 -5.06
N PHE A 205 16.21 -13.11 -5.89
CA PHE A 205 15.36 -13.45 -7.03
C PHE A 205 13.98 -13.93 -6.59
N LEU A 206 13.91 -14.83 -5.58
CA LEU A 206 12.65 -15.31 -5.00
C LEU A 206 11.82 -14.15 -4.39
N LEU A 207 12.49 -13.17 -3.79
CA LEU A 207 11.83 -11.98 -3.27
C LEU A 207 11.21 -11.14 -4.40
N GLY A 208 11.86 -11.01 -5.55
CA GLY A 208 11.30 -10.32 -6.71
C GLY A 208 10.06 -11.01 -7.27
N LEU A 209 10.01 -12.35 -7.23
CA LEU A 209 8.84 -13.11 -7.63
C LEU A 209 7.61 -12.81 -6.77
N SER A 210 7.79 -12.29 -5.56
CA SER A 210 6.67 -11.86 -4.70
C SER A 210 5.82 -10.76 -5.34
N ALA A 211 6.35 -10.03 -6.34
CA ALA A 211 5.57 -9.06 -7.11
C ALA A 211 4.37 -9.68 -7.86
N PHE A 212 4.39 -10.99 -8.10
CA PHE A 212 3.29 -11.70 -8.77
C PHE A 212 2.28 -12.30 -7.80
N LEU A 213 2.57 -12.38 -6.50
CA LEU A 213 1.66 -12.95 -5.50
C LEU A 213 0.29 -12.26 -5.42
N PRO A 214 0.15 -10.95 -5.65
CA PRO A 214 -1.16 -10.31 -5.70
C PRO A 214 -2.12 -10.89 -6.75
N LEU A 215 -1.58 -11.50 -7.82
CA LEU A 215 -2.41 -12.17 -8.84
C LEU A 215 -3.16 -13.39 -8.29
N LEU A 216 -2.75 -13.95 -7.14
CA LEU A 216 -3.49 -15.02 -6.46
C LEU A 216 -4.91 -14.61 -6.09
N GLY A 217 -5.21 -13.31 -5.96
CA GLY A 217 -6.56 -12.81 -5.75
C GLY A 217 -7.53 -13.20 -6.87
N PHE A 218 -7.07 -13.48 -8.08
CA PHE A 218 -7.93 -13.94 -9.19
C PHE A 218 -8.28 -15.43 -9.12
N VAL A 219 -7.56 -16.25 -8.33
CA VAL A 219 -7.79 -17.69 -8.24
C VAL A 219 -9.20 -18.03 -7.71
N PRO A 220 -9.68 -17.46 -6.58
CA PRO A 220 -11.03 -17.73 -6.10
C PRO A 220 -12.10 -17.32 -7.10
N ILE A 221 -11.91 -16.21 -7.81
CA ILE A 221 -12.84 -15.74 -8.84
C ILE A 221 -12.90 -16.75 -10.00
N ALA A 222 -11.75 -17.21 -10.48
CA ALA A 222 -11.71 -18.24 -11.53
C ALA A 222 -12.37 -19.56 -11.09
N CYS A 223 -12.15 -19.99 -9.84
CA CYS A 223 -12.76 -21.19 -9.28
C CYS A 223 -14.28 -21.06 -9.12
N SER A 224 -14.78 -19.88 -8.72
CA SER A 224 -16.22 -19.66 -8.48
C SER A 224 -17.03 -19.63 -9.77
N THR A 225 -16.46 -19.09 -10.84
CA THR A 225 -17.19 -18.87 -12.10
C THR A 225 -17.11 -20.04 -13.07
N GLY A 226 -16.25 -21.03 -12.83
CA GLY A 226 -15.98 -22.11 -13.79
C GLY A 226 -15.47 -21.58 -15.15
N MET A 227 -15.12 -20.31 -15.17
CA MET A 227 -14.74 -19.60 -16.39
C MET A 227 -13.22 -19.62 -16.62
N ALA A 228 -12.85 -19.95 -17.83
CA ALA A 228 -11.76 -19.23 -18.46
C ALA A 228 -12.12 -17.74 -18.32
N VAL A 229 -11.29 -16.95 -17.60
CA VAL A 229 -11.46 -15.49 -17.42
C VAL A 229 -11.77 -14.88 -18.78
N SER A 230 -13.04 -14.61 -19.06
CA SER A 230 -13.53 -14.41 -20.43
C SER A 230 -13.18 -13.04 -21.02
N SER A 231 -12.59 -12.16 -20.24
CA SER A 231 -11.93 -10.97 -20.73
C SER A 231 -10.44 -11.05 -20.42
N SER A 232 -9.65 -11.48 -21.41
CA SER A 232 -8.18 -11.45 -21.36
C SER A 232 -7.63 -10.12 -20.87
N LEU A 233 -8.36 -9.03 -21.08
CA LEU A 233 -7.99 -7.67 -20.65
C LEU A 233 -8.01 -7.49 -19.13
N VAL A 234 -8.99 -8.10 -18.43
CA VAL A 234 -9.12 -7.99 -16.95
C VAL A 234 -7.91 -8.57 -16.23
N LEU A 235 -7.32 -9.63 -16.75
CA LEU A 235 -6.12 -10.24 -16.19
C LEU A 235 -4.83 -9.64 -16.78
N ALA A 236 -4.86 -9.23 -18.06
CA ALA A 236 -3.67 -8.72 -18.74
C ALA A 236 -3.09 -7.44 -18.10
N LEU A 237 -3.94 -6.52 -17.66
CA LEU A 237 -3.49 -5.26 -17.04
C LEU A 237 -2.80 -5.47 -15.68
N PRO A 238 -3.36 -6.24 -14.71
CA PRO A 238 -2.66 -6.59 -13.48
C PRO A 238 -1.37 -7.38 -13.73
N VAL A 239 -1.38 -8.33 -14.67
CA VAL A 239 -0.17 -9.08 -15.07
C VAL A 239 0.90 -8.13 -15.60
N ALA A 240 0.55 -7.22 -16.51
CA ALA A 240 1.47 -6.22 -17.01
C ALA A 240 2.02 -5.32 -15.88
N GLY A 241 1.16 -4.89 -14.95
CA GLY A 241 1.56 -4.13 -13.76
C GLY A 241 2.55 -4.90 -12.89
N CYS A 242 2.29 -6.18 -12.62
CA CYS A 242 3.19 -7.06 -11.87
C CYS A 242 4.52 -7.30 -12.62
N CYS A 243 4.49 -7.50 -13.93
CA CYS A 243 5.70 -7.62 -14.75
C CYS A 243 6.53 -6.34 -14.69
N CYS A 244 5.92 -5.16 -14.84
CA CYS A 244 6.61 -3.88 -14.72
C CYS A 244 7.20 -3.68 -13.31
N THR A 245 6.47 -4.08 -12.26
CA THR A 245 6.97 -4.04 -10.88
C THR A 245 8.16 -4.95 -10.69
N PHE A 246 8.11 -6.18 -11.21
CA PHE A 246 9.21 -7.14 -11.17
C PHE A 246 10.45 -6.62 -11.91
N LEU A 247 10.28 -6.10 -13.13
CA LEU A 247 11.39 -5.53 -13.89
C LEU A 247 12.00 -4.32 -13.16
N ALA A 248 11.16 -3.39 -12.69
CA ALA A 248 11.64 -2.24 -11.93
C ALA A 248 12.35 -2.67 -10.63
N TRP A 249 11.88 -3.74 -9.99
CA TRP A 249 12.53 -4.36 -8.84
C TRP A 249 13.90 -4.93 -9.21
N CYS A 250 14.02 -5.68 -10.31
CA CYS A 250 15.29 -6.21 -10.81
C CYS A 250 16.31 -5.08 -11.03
N PHE A 251 15.92 -4.02 -11.74
CA PHE A 251 16.80 -2.86 -11.97
C PHE A 251 17.13 -2.08 -10.70
N ALA A 252 16.23 -2.04 -9.71
CA ALA A 252 16.50 -1.39 -8.44
C ALA A 252 17.47 -2.20 -7.57
N VAL A 253 17.42 -3.52 -7.66
CA VAL A 253 18.22 -4.45 -6.86
C VAL A 253 19.58 -4.74 -7.51
N GLU A 254 19.71 -4.61 -8.84
CA GLU A 254 20.99 -4.77 -9.53
C GLU A 254 22.12 -3.94 -8.89
N PRO A 255 21.92 -2.65 -8.57
CA PRO A 255 22.95 -1.88 -7.85
C PRO A 255 23.25 -2.39 -6.43
N LEU A 256 22.31 -3.11 -5.78
CA LEU A 256 22.57 -3.75 -4.48
C LEU A 256 23.58 -4.88 -4.56
N TRP A 257 23.72 -5.51 -5.72
CA TRP A 257 24.71 -6.58 -5.94
C TRP A 257 26.13 -5.99 -6.05
N MET A 258 26.20 -4.74 -6.50
CA MET A 258 27.46 -4.00 -6.71
C MET A 258 27.67 -2.90 -5.65
N ALA A 259 26.70 -2.67 -4.76
CA ALA A 259 26.75 -1.56 -3.81
C ALA A 259 27.79 -1.80 -2.72
N HIS A 260 28.79 -0.94 -2.69
CA HIS A 260 29.85 -0.98 -1.71
C HIS A 260 29.53 -0.12 -0.45
N GLY A 261 28.30 0.47 -0.35
CA GLY A 261 27.97 1.35 0.78
C GLY A 261 26.48 1.46 1.13
N PRO A 262 26.18 1.84 2.41
CA PRO A 262 24.81 2.01 2.92
C PRO A 262 23.92 2.96 2.11
N PRO A 263 24.42 4.14 1.61
CA PRO A 263 23.55 5.08 0.90
C PRO A 263 23.01 4.55 -0.44
N GLU A 264 23.78 3.69 -1.12
CA GLU A 264 23.34 3.09 -2.38
C GLU A 264 22.23 2.06 -2.15
N ARG A 265 22.36 1.28 -1.08
CA ARG A 265 21.35 0.29 -0.65
C ARG A 265 20.04 0.99 -0.28
N ARG A 266 20.08 2.07 0.48
CA ARG A 266 18.88 2.86 0.80
C ARG A 266 18.18 3.40 -0.44
N ARG A 267 18.92 3.87 -1.45
CA ARG A 267 18.36 4.32 -2.73
C ARG A 267 17.68 3.16 -3.48
N ALA A 268 18.27 1.98 -3.46
CA ALA A 268 17.70 0.80 -4.12
C ALA A 268 16.40 0.36 -3.44
N VAL A 269 16.34 0.29 -2.10
CA VAL A 269 15.11 0.00 -1.35
C VAL A 269 14.02 1.03 -1.65
N GLY A 270 14.34 2.33 -1.69
CA GLY A 270 13.41 3.37 -2.08
C GLY A 270 12.87 3.20 -3.51
N ARG A 271 13.68 2.70 -4.45
CA ARG A 271 13.24 2.39 -5.81
C ARG A 271 12.32 1.16 -5.85
N THR A 272 12.59 0.12 -5.05
CA THR A 272 11.72 -1.07 -4.98
C THR A 272 10.35 -0.76 -4.37
N ILE A 273 10.30 0.09 -3.34
CA ILE A 273 9.03 0.60 -2.81
C ILE A 273 8.28 1.38 -3.91
N GLY A 274 8.99 2.21 -4.65
CA GLY A 274 8.39 2.97 -5.75
C GLY A 274 7.94 2.13 -6.93
N ALA A 275 8.50 0.93 -7.13
CA ALA A 275 8.07 0.02 -8.18
C ALA A 275 6.63 -0.50 -7.94
N LEU A 276 6.16 -0.51 -6.69
CA LEU A 276 4.79 -0.87 -6.33
C LEU A 276 3.73 -0.07 -7.10
N ILE A 277 4.06 1.15 -7.52
CA ILE A 277 3.16 2.00 -8.32
C ILE A 277 2.70 1.34 -9.61
N TYR A 278 3.58 0.60 -10.29
CA TYR A 278 3.20 -0.09 -11.53
C TYR A 278 2.15 -1.17 -11.28
N MET A 279 2.27 -1.91 -10.17
CA MET A 279 1.27 -2.89 -9.74
C MET A 279 -0.05 -2.19 -9.41
N GLN A 280 -0.02 -1.11 -8.64
CA GLN A 280 -1.19 -0.31 -8.28
C GLN A 280 -1.94 0.19 -9.53
N ILE A 281 -1.20 0.76 -10.48
CA ILE A 281 -1.77 1.22 -11.76
C ILE A 281 -2.41 0.05 -12.50
N GLY A 282 -1.73 -1.10 -12.61
CA GLY A 282 -2.26 -2.28 -13.27
C GLY A 282 -3.62 -2.72 -12.71
N PHE A 283 -3.78 -2.72 -11.39
CA PHE A 283 -5.07 -3.02 -10.74
C PHE A 283 -6.10 -1.91 -10.91
N MET A 284 -5.73 -0.64 -10.85
CA MET A 284 -6.67 0.46 -11.06
C MET A 284 -7.22 0.50 -12.49
N LEU A 285 -6.43 0.10 -13.48
CA LEU A 285 -6.84 0.08 -14.89
C LEU A 285 -7.88 -1.00 -15.20
N ILE A 286 -8.10 -2.01 -14.32
CA ILE A 286 -9.16 -3.01 -14.50
C ILE A 286 -10.53 -2.35 -14.67
N VAL A 287 -10.78 -1.28 -13.92
CA VAL A 287 -12.11 -0.63 -13.90
C VAL A 287 -12.39 0.21 -15.14
N THR A 288 -11.37 0.59 -15.91
CA THR A 288 -11.47 1.42 -17.14
C THR A 288 -12.31 2.71 -16.99
N ARG A 289 -12.51 3.18 -15.77
CA ARG A 289 -13.30 4.40 -15.48
C ARG A 289 -12.40 5.62 -15.35
N LEU A 290 -12.85 6.74 -15.90
CA LEU A 290 -12.10 7.99 -15.93
C LEU A 290 -11.54 8.41 -14.56
N PRO A 291 -12.26 8.34 -13.42
CA PRO A 291 -11.69 8.70 -12.11
C PRO A 291 -10.50 7.83 -11.70
N PHE A 292 -10.52 6.53 -11.98
CA PHE A 292 -9.39 5.63 -11.69
C PHE A 292 -8.22 5.85 -12.65
N LEU A 293 -8.48 6.15 -13.92
CA LEU A 293 -7.43 6.53 -14.88
C LEU A 293 -6.73 7.82 -14.45
N VAL A 294 -7.51 8.82 -14.03
CA VAL A 294 -6.97 10.09 -13.51
C VAL A 294 -6.17 9.85 -12.21
N ALA A 295 -6.69 9.02 -11.30
CA ALA A 295 -5.99 8.67 -10.06
C ALA A 295 -4.66 7.93 -10.36
N ALA A 296 -4.64 6.98 -11.28
CA ALA A 296 -3.46 6.26 -11.70
C ALA A 296 -2.40 7.20 -12.28
N ALA A 297 -2.81 8.09 -13.19
CA ALA A 297 -1.94 9.11 -13.75
C ALA A 297 -1.44 10.10 -12.68
N GLY A 298 -2.31 10.50 -11.75
CA GLY A 298 -1.98 11.39 -10.63
C GLY A 298 -0.95 10.79 -9.67
N ILE A 299 -1.09 9.51 -9.30
CA ILE A 299 -0.15 8.80 -8.45
C ILE A 299 1.21 8.67 -9.15
N TRP A 300 1.21 8.32 -10.43
CA TRP A 300 2.44 8.23 -11.21
C TRP A 300 3.14 9.59 -11.28
N LEU A 301 2.42 10.65 -11.64
CA LEU A 301 2.96 12.00 -11.73
C LEU A 301 3.46 12.51 -10.37
N ALA A 302 2.68 12.34 -9.31
CA ALA A 302 3.07 12.72 -7.96
C ALA A 302 4.37 12.01 -7.52
N SER A 303 4.48 10.71 -7.77
CA SER A 303 5.68 9.95 -7.47
C SER A 303 6.90 10.43 -8.28
N TRP A 304 6.70 10.72 -9.56
CA TRP A 304 7.76 11.25 -10.43
C TRP A 304 8.22 12.63 -9.96
N LEU A 305 7.29 13.55 -9.67
CA LEU A 305 7.58 14.90 -9.17
C LEU A 305 8.31 14.86 -7.84
N VAL A 306 7.84 14.07 -6.89
CA VAL A 306 8.45 13.96 -5.56
C VAL A 306 9.89 13.46 -5.67
N ARG A 307 10.15 12.44 -6.49
CA ARG A 307 11.52 11.93 -6.70
C ARG A 307 12.43 12.97 -7.38
N ARG A 308 11.87 13.78 -8.28
CA ARG A 308 12.63 14.84 -8.96
C ARG A 308 12.91 16.03 -8.06
N LEU A 309 11.95 16.42 -7.22
CA LEU A 309 12.08 17.57 -6.31
C LEU A 309 12.88 17.24 -5.04
N PHE A 310 12.90 15.97 -4.63
CA PHE A 310 13.55 15.52 -3.39
C PHE A 310 14.51 14.35 -3.64
N PRO A 311 15.54 14.52 -4.52
CA PRO A 311 16.43 13.43 -4.89
C PRO A 311 17.28 12.91 -3.73
N ASN A 312 17.48 13.72 -2.68
CA ASN A 312 18.30 13.40 -1.52
C ASN A 312 17.51 12.93 -0.29
N VAL A 313 16.16 12.91 -0.37
CA VAL A 313 15.32 12.34 0.69
C VAL A 313 15.17 10.87 0.41
N SER A 314 16.06 10.06 0.98
CA SER A 314 15.90 8.60 0.94
C SER A 314 14.60 8.21 1.64
N GLY A 315 13.82 7.32 1.04
CA GLY A 315 12.55 6.84 1.59
C GLY A 315 12.71 5.84 2.76
N SER A 316 13.88 5.79 3.38
CA SER A 316 14.17 4.93 4.53
C SER A 316 13.96 5.65 5.86
#